data_3e929b924d7e8d8dfaa53a0ccf2be28d
#
_entry.id   3e929b924d7e8d8dfaa53a0ccf2be28d
#
_cell.length_a   1.000
_cell.length_b   1.000
_cell.length_c   1.000
_cell.angle_alpha   90.00
_cell.angle_beta   90.00
_cell.angle_gamma   90.00
#
_symmetry.space_group_name_H-M   'P 1'
#
loop_
_entity.id
_entity.type
_entity.pdbx_description
1 polymer ?
#
loop_
_entity_poly.entity_id
_entity_poly.type
_entity_poly.pdbx_seq_one_letter_code
_entity_poly.pdbx_strand_id
1 'polypeptide(L)'
;MIYAEYNGSCPLLPSVREYLKKRMDSELFGNPNAIHSIGQQLSKGIEKCREIIAETYGCYPDQIFFNSGASEGISHIFHSIFEQADKNESIIISSPIEHSVIPNALSYYEKRKGFVLKYLTVDDSGRIVKDSLIKLLTENPGKVAMVTAMAANNETGVIQPYEELAHICRQHNVKFFSDTTQTFGKDNFHFEASGLDYAVCSGHKLGALTGSGFVIAREPARLLPLVFGSTQERGLRGGTQNYLGIETLAVAVKDFQENSAKLVQLKEAKLAFEDDMKKAFPHLLIVGQDAPRLAGTTLIGYPGIHGQAIQIELESHDIFVTTSSACTDNQPETSRVLKVMGISDHIGRGVIRISLGLSQGSSHYAAIAEVLKSAYTKLSKIQSF
;
A
#
# COMPACT_ATOMS: atom_id res chain seq x y z
N MET A 1 6.85 -24.05 6.06
CA MET A 1 5.96 -22.89 6.19
C MET A 1 6.28 -21.86 5.10
N ILE A 2 5.30 -21.51 4.29
CA ILE A 2 5.38 -20.45 3.27
C ILE A 2 4.37 -19.35 3.64
N TYR A 3 4.85 -18.18 4.02
CA TYR A 3 3.99 -17.02 4.26
C TYR A 3 3.89 -16.20 2.97
N ALA A 4 2.73 -16.21 2.35
CA ALA A 4 2.45 -15.59 1.05
C ALA A 4 1.43 -14.44 1.14
N GLU A 5 1.51 -13.65 2.24
CA GLU A 5 0.58 -12.55 2.53
C GLU A 5 1.30 -11.20 2.76
N TYR A 6 2.37 -10.94 2.01
CA TYR A 6 3.19 -9.72 2.15
C TYR A 6 2.41 -8.41 1.90
N ASN A 7 1.32 -8.45 1.14
CA ASN A 7 0.44 -7.29 0.97
C ASN A 7 -0.45 -7.05 2.19
N GLY A 8 -0.72 -8.07 2.99
CA GLY A 8 -1.41 -7.95 4.28
C GLY A 8 -0.48 -7.36 5.33
N SER A 9 0.59 -8.06 5.65
CA SER A 9 1.67 -7.59 6.53
C SER A 9 2.94 -8.34 6.18
N CYS A 10 4.02 -7.62 5.92
CA CYS A 10 5.33 -8.24 5.69
C CYS A 10 5.88 -8.76 7.04
N PRO A 11 6.44 -9.97 7.12
CA PRO A 11 7.22 -10.39 8.27
C PRO A 11 8.40 -9.45 8.49
N LEU A 12 8.86 -9.32 9.73
CA LEU A 12 10.09 -8.56 9.99
C LEU A 12 11.25 -9.08 9.13
N LEU A 13 11.85 -8.19 8.37
CA LEU A 13 13.01 -8.54 7.55
C LEU A 13 14.15 -9.09 8.42
N PRO A 14 14.95 -10.05 7.90
CA PRO A 14 16.12 -10.54 8.62
C PRO A 14 17.06 -9.43 9.08
N SER A 15 17.31 -8.43 8.24
CA SER A 15 18.09 -7.22 8.53
C SER A 15 17.51 -6.39 9.69
N VAL A 16 16.19 -6.22 9.71
CA VAL A 16 15.49 -5.53 10.80
C VAL A 16 15.55 -6.32 12.10
N ARG A 17 15.38 -7.64 12.03
CA ARG A 17 15.49 -8.51 13.22
C ARG A 17 16.89 -8.47 13.83
N GLU A 18 17.92 -8.53 12.99
CA GLU A 18 19.31 -8.44 13.43
C GLU A 18 19.63 -7.06 14.02
N TYR A 19 19.15 -6.01 13.38
CA TYR A 19 19.27 -4.65 13.90
C TYR A 19 18.64 -4.53 15.30
N LEU A 20 17.40 -5.00 15.47
CA LEU A 20 16.70 -4.92 16.75
C LEU A 20 17.43 -5.69 17.87
N LYS A 21 17.98 -6.88 17.59
CA LYS A 21 18.79 -7.62 18.58
C LYS A 21 19.95 -6.74 19.08
N LYS A 22 20.78 -6.21 18.18
CA LYS A 22 21.91 -5.33 18.53
C LYS A 22 21.46 -4.06 19.24
N ARG A 23 20.30 -3.52 18.81
CA ARG A 23 19.77 -2.27 19.36
C ARG A 23 19.25 -2.46 20.79
N MET A 24 18.65 -3.60 21.11
CA MET A 24 18.19 -3.93 22.45
C MET A 24 19.33 -4.15 23.43
N ASP A 25 20.50 -4.61 22.95
CA ASP A 25 21.70 -4.76 23.77
C ASP A 25 22.41 -3.42 24.05
N SER A 26 21.99 -2.34 23.38
CA SER A 26 22.53 -1.00 23.63
C SER A 26 21.83 -0.32 24.80
N GLU A 27 22.55 0.49 25.56
CA GLU A 27 21.99 1.29 26.66
C GLU A 27 21.39 2.64 26.19
N LEU A 28 21.34 2.88 24.88
CA LEU A 28 20.90 4.16 24.32
C LEU A 28 19.36 4.23 24.24
N PHE A 29 18.72 4.47 25.38
CA PHE A 29 17.28 4.69 25.52
C PHE A 29 17.02 6.01 26.26
N GLY A 30 16.00 6.76 25.80
CA GLY A 30 15.65 8.03 26.43
C GLY A 30 14.67 8.85 25.59
N ASN A 31 14.54 10.11 25.95
CA ASN A 31 13.71 11.05 25.20
C ASN A 31 14.56 11.78 24.15
N PRO A 32 14.25 11.65 22.83
CA PRO A 32 14.99 12.35 21.77
C PRO A 32 14.97 13.89 21.89
N ASN A 33 13.99 14.43 22.63
CA ASN A 33 13.88 15.89 22.82
C ASN A 33 14.63 16.40 24.06
N ALA A 34 15.31 15.52 24.81
CA ALA A 34 16.12 15.93 25.94
C ALA A 34 17.43 16.58 25.49
N ILE A 35 17.85 17.64 26.23
CA ILE A 35 19.05 18.41 25.91
C ILE A 35 20.38 17.71 26.26
N HIS A 36 20.33 16.66 27.06
CA HIS A 36 21.51 15.87 27.44
C HIS A 36 22.00 14.96 26.30
N SER A 37 23.20 14.43 26.40
CA SER A 37 23.90 13.67 25.35
C SER A 37 23.09 12.49 24.80
N ILE A 38 22.36 11.74 25.62
CA ILE A 38 21.53 10.62 25.19
C ILE A 38 20.41 11.11 24.27
N GLY A 39 19.67 12.17 24.67
CA GLY A 39 18.61 12.74 23.84
C GLY A 39 19.14 13.23 22.50
N GLN A 40 20.28 13.95 22.50
CA GLN A 40 20.91 14.44 21.27
C GLN A 40 21.35 13.29 20.34
N GLN A 41 21.86 12.17 20.87
CA GLN A 41 22.23 11.01 20.06
C GLN A 41 20.98 10.37 19.41
N LEU A 42 19.89 10.20 20.15
CA LEU A 42 18.63 9.69 19.62
C LEU A 42 18.04 10.62 18.54
N SER A 43 18.04 11.93 18.79
CA SER A 43 17.59 12.92 17.80
C SER A 43 18.42 12.86 16.52
N LYS A 44 19.75 12.80 16.61
CA LYS A 44 20.63 12.62 15.45
C LYS A 44 20.36 11.30 14.71
N GLY A 45 20.06 10.24 15.46
CA GLY A 45 19.66 8.95 14.90
C GLY A 45 18.38 9.04 14.06
N ILE A 46 17.37 9.74 14.56
CA ILE A 46 16.11 9.99 13.83
C ILE A 46 16.38 10.76 12.54
N GLU A 47 17.18 11.85 12.60
CA GLU A 47 17.49 12.63 11.39
C GLU A 47 18.29 11.80 10.38
N LYS A 48 19.21 10.96 10.82
CA LYS A 48 19.93 10.03 9.94
C LYS A 48 18.99 9.02 9.24
N CYS A 49 17.99 8.51 9.96
CA CYS A 49 16.96 7.65 9.36
C CYS A 49 16.15 8.41 8.30
N ARG A 50 15.83 9.67 8.58
CA ARG A 50 15.11 10.55 7.64
C ARG A 50 15.92 10.79 6.36
N GLU A 51 17.22 11.04 6.48
CA GLU A 51 18.14 11.19 5.34
C GLU A 51 18.19 9.92 4.47
N ILE A 52 18.31 8.73 5.08
CA ILE A 52 18.32 7.45 4.36
C ILE A 52 17.03 7.25 3.55
N ILE A 53 15.89 7.52 4.17
CA ILE A 53 14.58 7.38 3.50
C ILE A 53 14.46 8.40 2.36
N ALA A 54 14.88 9.64 2.59
CA ALA A 54 14.85 10.70 1.60
C ALA A 54 15.72 10.38 0.38
N GLU A 55 16.95 9.94 0.62
CA GLU A 55 17.88 9.54 -0.44
C GLU A 55 17.32 8.38 -1.28
N THR A 56 16.77 7.35 -0.62
CA THR A 56 16.25 6.16 -1.31
C THR A 56 15.05 6.49 -2.18
N TYR A 57 14.15 7.33 -1.70
CA TYR A 57 12.91 7.65 -2.43
C TYR A 57 12.94 8.98 -3.18
N GLY A 58 14.10 9.61 -3.30
CA GLY A 58 14.32 10.81 -4.11
C GLY A 58 13.47 11.98 -3.67
N CYS A 59 13.56 12.34 -2.39
CA CYS A 59 12.96 13.53 -1.82
C CYS A 59 13.94 14.24 -0.87
N TYR A 60 13.53 15.36 -0.29
CA TYR A 60 14.33 16.06 0.70
C TYR A 60 13.97 15.61 2.13
N PRO A 61 14.92 15.56 3.08
CA PRO A 61 14.64 15.15 4.46
C PRO A 61 13.57 16.01 5.15
N ASP A 62 13.45 17.28 4.80
CA ASP A 62 12.43 18.18 5.34
C ASP A 62 11.02 17.90 4.83
N GLN A 63 10.87 17.16 3.73
CA GLN A 63 9.59 16.71 3.18
C GLN A 63 9.01 15.50 3.94
N ILE A 64 9.81 14.82 4.76
CA ILE A 64 9.40 13.63 5.50
C ILE A 64 9.00 13.99 6.93
N PHE A 65 7.89 13.44 7.41
CA PHE A 65 7.58 13.38 8.84
C PHE A 65 7.07 12.00 9.23
N PHE A 66 7.48 11.55 10.43
CA PHE A 66 7.17 10.22 10.95
C PHE A 66 5.84 10.21 11.69
N ASN A 67 5.15 9.06 11.60
CA ASN A 67 3.87 8.80 12.24
C ASN A 67 3.74 7.31 12.62
N SER A 68 2.53 6.85 13.00
CA SER A 68 2.29 5.46 13.38
C SER A 68 1.97 4.53 12.21
N GLY A 69 1.82 5.06 10.99
CA GLY A 69 1.50 4.29 9.78
C GLY A 69 0.63 5.04 8.79
N ALA A 70 0.34 4.41 7.65
CA ALA A 70 -0.39 5.03 6.55
C ALA A 70 -1.76 5.59 6.94
N SER A 71 -2.52 4.91 7.80
CA SER A 71 -3.85 5.39 8.24
C SER A 71 -3.76 6.73 8.97
N GLU A 72 -2.76 6.94 9.83
CA GLU A 72 -2.51 8.24 10.46
C GLU A 72 -2.09 9.26 9.41
N GLY A 73 -1.17 8.89 8.49
CA GLY A 73 -0.71 9.77 7.43
C GLY A 73 -1.84 10.25 6.51
N ILE A 74 -2.72 9.34 6.07
CA ILE A 74 -3.91 9.66 5.26
C ILE A 74 -4.83 10.62 6.02
N SER A 75 -5.13 10.29 7.27
CA SER A 75 -6.00 11.14 8.11
C SER A 75 -5.40 12.53 8.31
N HIS A 76 -4.08 12.62 8.49
CA HIS A 76 -3.36 13.87 8.66
C HIS A 76 -3.42 14.76 7.40
N ILE A 77 -3.12 14.20 6.24
CA ILE A 77 -3.18 14.93 4.97
C ILE A 77 -4.61 15.40 4.69
N PHE A 78 -5.59 14.50 4.84
CA PHE A 78 -6.99 14.84 4.62
C PHE A 78 -7.49 15.91 5.59
N HIS A 79 -7.15 15.79 6.89
CA HIS A 79 -7.43 16.83 7.87
C HIS A 79 -6.85 18.16 7.41
N SER A 80 -5.57 18.20 7.10
CA SER A 80 -4.91 19.45 6.72
C SER A 80 -5.54 20.11 5.48
N ILE A 81 -5.79 19.34 4.43
CA ILE A 81 -6.33 19.88 3.18
C ILE A 81 -7.79 20.32 3.35
N PHE A 82 -8.63 19.47 3.94
CA PHE A 82 -10.07 19.75 4.01
C PHE A 82 -10.42 20.78 5.08
N GLU A 83 -9.58 20.99 6.11
CA GLU A 83 -9.76 22.10 7.04
C GLU A 83 -9.37 23.46 6.42
N GLN A 84 -8.46 23.45 5.45
CA GLN A 84 -7.94 24.65 4.77
C GLN A 84 -8.60 24.90 3.41
N ALA A 85 -9.44 24.01 2.92
CA ALA A 85 -10.09 24.14 1.62
C ALA A 85 -10.93 25.43 1.54
N ASP A 86 -10.78 26.14 0.43
CA ASP A 86 -11.56 27.33 0.17
C ASP A 86 -13.05 26.99 0.02
N LYS A 87 -13.93 27.97 0.27
CA LYS A 87 -15.39 27.78 0.17
C LYS A 87 -15.86 27.29 -1.22
N ASN A 88 -15.06 27.58 -2.26
CA ASN A 88 -15.33 27.14 -3.62
C ASN A 88 -14.83 25.71 -3.88
N GLU A 89 -13.87 25.22 -3.10
CA GLU A 89 -13.29 23.87 -3.21
C GLU A 89 -14.18 22.87 -2.50
N SER A 90 -15.27 22.47 -3.16
CA SER A 90 -16.32 21.64 -2.60
C SER A 90 -16.33 20.20 -3.13
N ILE A 91 -15.37 19.83 -3.99
CA ILE A 91 -15.32 18.52 -4.66
C ILE A 91 -14.04 17.80 -4.26
N ILE A 92 -14.18 16.50 -3.95
CA ILE A 92 -13.08 15.57 -3.81
C ILE A 92 -13.21 14.50 -4.90
N ILE A 93 -12.15 14.25 -5.66
CA ILE A 93 -12.12 13.19 -6.64
C ILE A 93 -11.32 12.02 -6.07
N SER A 94 -11.88 10.82 -6.07
CA SER A 94 -11.23 9.61 -5.54
C SER A 94 -11.34 8.44 -6.52
N SER A 95 -10.45 7.46 -6.34
CA SER A 95 -10.58 6.18 -7.01
C SER A 95 -11.58 5.28 -6.27
N PRO A 96 -12.40 4.48 -6.96
CA PRO A 96 -13.31 3.54 -6.31
C PRO A 96 -12.61 2.29 -5.76
N ILE A 97 -11.33 2.10 -6.05
CA ILE A 97 -10.53 0.91 -5.68
C ILE A 97 -9.57 1.17 -4.51
N GLU A 98 -9.73 2.27 -3.78
CA GLU A 98 -8.90 2.66 -2.63
C GLU A 98 -8.97 1.67 -1.46
N HIS A 99 -7.94 1.66 -0.62
CA HIS A 99 -8.01 0.99 0.69
C HIS A 99 -9.14 1.60 1.55
N SER A 100 -9.80 0.79 2.38
CA SER A 100 -10.98 1.19 3.17
C SER A 100 -10.81 2.47 4.01
N VAL A 101 -9.60 2.77 4.44
CA VAL A 101 -9.29 3.99 5.20
C VAL A 101 -9.66 5.26 4.42
N ILE A 102 -9.44 5.28 3.09
CA ILE A 102 -9.73 6.46 2.26
C ILE A 102 -11.23 6.71 2.14
N PRO A 103 -12.07 5.79 1.60
CA PRO A 103 -13.51 6.04 1.52
C PRO A 103 -14.16 6.31 2.88
N ASN A 104 -13.68 5.71 3.97
CA ASN A 104 -14.18 6.00 5.31
C ASN A 104 -13.87 7.44 5.74
N ALA A 105 -12.64 7.91 5.51
CA ALA A 105 -12.25 9.29 5.80
C ALA A 105 -13.01 10.28 4.90
N LEU A 106 -13.13 9.99 3.60
CA LEU A 106 -13.87 10.85 2.67
C LEU A 106 -15.36 10.96 3.04
N SER A 107 -16.01 9.86 3.43
CA SER A 107 -17.40 9.85 3.90
C SER A 107 -17.58 10.72 5.16
N TYR A 108 -16.59 10.77 6.04
CA TYR A 108 -16.62 11.68 7.19
C TYR A 108 -16.64 13.14 6.75
N TYR A 109 -15.77 13.55 5.81
CA TYR A 109 -15.71 14.94 5.33
C TYR A 109 -16.91 15.32 4.46
N GLU A 110 -17.43 14.40 3.65
CA GLU A 110 -18.68 14.57 2.92
C GLU A 110 -19.82 14.96 3.88
N LYS A 111 -20.02 14.17 4.95
CA LYS A 111 -21.08 14.41 5.94
C LYS A 111 -20.88 15.66 6.80
N ARG A 112 -19.63 15.92 7.18
CA ARG A 112 -19.31 16.99 8.15
C ARG A 112 -19.08 18.35 7.49
N LYS A 113 -18.49 18.39 6.32
CA LYS A 113 -18.06 19.59 5.61
C LYS A 113 -18.88 19.86 4.34
N GLY A 114 -19.69 18.91 3.90
CA GLY A 114 -20.52 19.05 2.69
C GLY A 114 -19.75 18.88 1.38
N PHE A 115 -18.56 18.24 1.39
CA PHE A 115 -17.86 17.91 0.15
C PHE A 115 -18.68 16.95 -0.72
N VAL A 116 -18.56 17.12 -2.04
CA VAL A 116 -19.15 16.23 -3.03
C VAL A 116 -18.06 15.25 -3.51
N LEU A 117 -18.32 13.96 -3.32
CA LEU A 117 -17.41 12.92 -3.79
C LEU A 117 -17.68 12.59 -5.25
N LYS A 118 -16.65 12.62 -6.08
CA LYS A 118 -16.65 12.13 -7.47
C LYS A 118 -15.63 11.01 -7.63
N TYR A 119 -15.96 10.02 -8.45
CA TYR A 119 -15.11 8.85 -8.62
C TYR A 119 -14.54 8.76 -10.03
N LEU A 120 -13.26 8.38 -10.10
CA LEU A 120 -12.58 8.04 -11.34
C LEU A 120 -13.15 6.73 -11.90
N THR A 121 -13.09 6.58 -13.21
CA THR A 121 -13.41 5.32 -13.87
C THR A 121 -12.21 4.38 -13.81
N VAL A 122 -12.50 3.09 -13.60
CA VAL A 122 -11.52 2.00 -13.63
C VAL A 122 -11.93 1.06 -14.76
N ASP A 123 -10.96 0.58 -15.53
CA ASP A 123 -11.19 -0.39 -16.60
C ASP A 123 -11.24 -1.84 -16.07
N ASP A 124 -11.53 -2.79 -16.95
CA ASP A 124 -11.65 -4.22 -16.61
C ASP A 124 -10.32 -4.83 -16.12
N SER A 125 -9.19 -4.19 -16.43
CA SER A 125 -7.89 -4.60 -15.91
C SER A 125 -7.62 -4.10 -14.47
N GLY A 126 -8.50 -3.27 -13.93
CA GLY A 126 -8.36 -2.63 -12.63
C GLY A 126 -7.51 -1.36 -12.65
N ARG A 127 -7.32 -0.76 -13.82
CA ARG A 127 -6.51 0.44 -13.99
C ARG A 127 -7.38 1.69 -14.14
N ILE A 128 -6.98 2.79 -13.50
CA ILE A 128 -7.69 4.07 -13.60
C ILE A 128 -7.57 4.61 -15.03
N VAL A 129 -8.72 5.00 -15.60
CA VAL A 129 -8.82 5.63 -16.91
C VAL A 129 -8.52 7.13 -16.78
N LYS A 130 -7.39 7.58 -17.31
CA LYS A 130 -6.90 8.97 -17.19
C LYS A 130 -7.89 10.01 -17.73
N ASP A 131 -8.57 9.70 -18.82
CA ASP A 131 -9.55 10.60 -19.44
C ASP A 131 -10.71 10.93 -18.51
N SER A 132 -11.04 10.03 -17.57
CA SER A 132 -12.06 10.31 -16.55
C SER A 132 -11.62 11.43 -15.58
N LEU A 133 -10.32 11.50 -15.25
CA LEU A 133 -9.77 12.59 -14.43
C LEU A 133 -9.79 13.91 -15.22
N ILE A 134 -9.29 13.91 -16.47
CA ILE A 134 -9.29 15.10 -17.32
C ILE A 134 -10.71 15.68 -17.42
N LYS A 135 -11.70 14.82 -17.71
CA LYS A 135 -13.11 15.21 -17.79
C LYS A 135 -13.58 15.86 -16.50
N LEU A 136 -13.37 15.19 -15.34
CA LEU A 136 -13.83 15.70 -14.05
C LEU A 136 -13.21 17.03 -13.67
N LEU A 137 -11.91 17.24 -13.96
CA LEU A 137 -11.21 18.49 -13.69
C LEU A 137 -11.69 19.62 -14.62
N THR A 138 -11.88 19.32 -15.91
CA THR A 138 -12.36 20.29 -16.91
C THR A 138 -13.79 20.75 -16.62
N GLU A 139 -14.66 19.84 -16.17
CA GLU A 139 -16.06 20.17 -15.82
C GLU A 139 -16.19 20.92 -14.48
N ASN A 140 -15.15 20.93 -13.64
CA ASN A 140 -15.21 21.52 -12.29
C ASN A 140 -13.99 22.43 -12.00
N PRO A 141 -13.72 23.45 -12.85
CA PRO A 141 -12.55 24.31 -12.68
C PRO A 141 -12.60 25.07 -11.34
N GLY A 142 -11.51 25.02 -10.56
CA GLY A 142 -11.37 25.73 -9.27
C GLY A 142 -12.29 25.21 -8.15
N LYS A 143 -12.95 24.03 -8.33
CA LYS A 143 -13.84 23.44 -7.33
C LYS A 143 -13.28 22.20 -6.66
N VAL A 144 -12.18 21.65 -7.16
CA VAL A 144 -11.61 20.40 -6.66
C VAL A 144 -10.56 20.68 -5.60
N ALA A 145 -10.84 20.31 -4.36
CA ALA A 145 -9.92 20.45 -3.23
C ALA A 145 -8.73 19.49 -3.34
N MET A 146 -8.98 18.25 -3.77
CA MET A 146 -7.96 17.22 -3.89
C MET A 146 -8.40 16.08 -4.80
N VAL A 147 -7.44 15.47 -5.48
CA VAL A 147 -7.58 14.15 -6.12
C VAL A 147 -6.82 13.12 -5.29
N THR A 148 -7.40 11.93 -5.08
CA THR A 148 -6.74 10.82 -4.41
C THR A 148 -6.86 9.53 -5.23
N ALA A 149 -5.73 8.87 -5.46
CA ALA A 149 -5.66 7.56 -6.11
C ALA A 149 -4.44 6.78 -5.60
N MET A 150 -4.66 5.52 -5.22
CA MET A 150 -3.54 4.66 -4.77
C MET A 150 -2.54 4.40 -5.89
N ALA A 151 -1.27 4.21 -5.54
CA ALA A 151 -0.23 3.91 -6.53
C ALA A 151 -0.26 2.44 -6.99
N ALA A 152 -0.56 1.51 -6.06
CA ALA A 152 -0.74 0.10 -6.39
C ALA A 152 -1.83 -0.52 -5.52
N ASN A 153 -2.67 -1.36 -6.11
CA ASN A 153 -3.79 -1.97 -5.40
C ASN A 153 -3.32 -3.13 -4.51
N ASN A 154 -3.75 -3.14 -3.26
CA ASN A 154 -3.35 -4.13 -2.28
C ASN A 154 -3.94 -5.54 -2.51
N GLU A 155 -5.05 -5.66 -3.27
CA GLU A 155 -5.68 -6.93 -3.60
C GLU A 155 -5.12 -7.50 -4.90
N THR A 156 -5.21 -6.75 -5.99
CA THR A 156 -4.85 -7.19 -7.34
C THR A 156 -3.36 -7.04 -7.67
N GLY A 157 -2.66 -6.16 -6.95
CA GLY A 157 -1.30 -5.77 -7.27
C GLY A 157 -1.18 -4.83 -8.48
N VAL A 158 -2.29 -4.42 -9.09
CA VAL A 158 -2.29 -3.53 -10.27
C VAL A 158 -1.70 -2.18 -9.92
N ILE A 159 -0.68 -1.77 -10.68
CA ILE A 159 -0.01 -0.47 -10.54
C ILE A 159 -0.81 0.56 -11.36
N GLN A 160 -1.20 1.63 -10.69
CA GLN A 160 -1.99 2.70 -11.27
C GLN A 160 -1.11 3.71 -12.02
N PRO A 161 -1.66 4.48 -12.95
CA PRO A 161 -0.92 5.50 -13.70
C PRO A 161 -0.73 6.78 -12.86
N TYR A 162 -0.27 6.65 -11.60
CA TYR A 162 -0.26 7.73 -10.62
C TYR A 162 0.64 8.92 -11.02
N GLU A 163 1.73 8.68 -11.75
CA GLU A 163 2.60 9.75 -12.24
C GLU A 163 1.89 10.61 -13.30
N GLU A 164 1.17 9.95 -14.22
CA GLU A 164 0.38 10.65 -15.24
C GLU A 164 -0.78 11.41 -14.62
N LEU A 165 -1.45 10.81 -13.61
CA LEU A 165 -2.52 11.47 -12.84
C LEU A 165 -1.99 12.69 -12.08
N ALA A 166 -0.80 12.57 -11.47
CA ALA A 166 -0.14 13.69 -10.80
C ALA A 166 0.18 14.85 -11.76
N HIS A 167 0.66 14.52 -12.97
CA HIS A 167 0.92 15.51 -14.01
C HIS A 167 -0.35 16.25 -14.44
N ILE A 168 -1.45 15.51 -14.67
CA ILE A 168 -2.76 16.09 -15.01
C ILE A 168 -3.25 17.01 -13.88
N CYS A 169 -3.19 16.58 -12.63
CA CYS A 169 -3.58 17.39 -11.48
C CYS A 169 -2.78 18.69 -11.39
N ARG A 170 -1.47 18.63 -11.62
CA ARG A 170 -0.59 19.80 -11.63
C ARG A 170 -0.98 20.81 -12.71
N GLN A 171 -1.34 20.35 -13.93
CA GLN A 171 -1.82 21.23 -15.00
C GLN A 171 -3.10 22.00 -14.63
N HIS A 172 -3.91 21.42 -13.75
CA HIS A 172 -5.15 22.02 -13.24
C HIS A 172 -4.99 22.72 -11.88
N ASN A 173 -3.77 22.83 -11.33
CA ASN A 173 -3.47 23.36 -10.00
C ASN A 173 -4.23 22.67 -8.86
N VAL A 174 -4.46 21.37 -8.96
CA VAL A 174 -5.12 20.54 -7.95
C VAL A 174 -4.10 19.65 -7.26
N LYS A 175 -4.18 19.55 -5.93
CA LYS A 175 -3.33 18.67 -5.13
C LYS A 175 -3.65 17.19 -5.39
N PHE A 176 -2.60 16.37 -5.49
CA PHE A 176 -2.72 14.94 -5.71
C PHE A 176 -2.08 14.15 -4.57
N PHE A 177 -2.90 13.37 -3.89
CA PHE A 177 -2.50 12.42 -2.86
C PHE A 177 -2.50 10.99 -3.43
N SER A 178 -1.44 10.24 -3.19
CA SER A 178 -1.41 8.81 -3.51
C SER A 178 -1.12 7.95 -2.27
N ASP A 179 -1.97 6.93 -2.06
CA ASP A 179 -1.64 5.85 -1.13
C ASP A 179 -0.55 4.97 -1.76
N THR A 180 0.67 5.16 -1.32
CA THR A 180 1.87 4.45 -1.81
C THR A 180 2.28 3.28 -0.91
N THR A 181 1.42 2.88 0.02
CA THR A 181 1.69 1.81 1.01
C THR A 181 2.10 0.48 0.37
N GLN A 182 1.60 0.17 -0.82
CA GLN A 182 1.97 -1.04 -1.55
C GLN A 182 3.12 -0.84 -2.54
N THR A 183 3.60 0.39 -2.73
CA THR A 183 4.69 0.71 -3.65
C THR A 183 6.04 0.72 -2.91
N PHE A 184 6.09 1.36 -1.73
CA PHE A 184 7.30 1.36 -0.92
C PHE A 184 7.76 -0.06 -0.58
N GLY A 185 9.02 -0.37 -0.87
CA GLY A 185 9.64 -1.67 -0.62
C GLY A 185 9.17 -2.81 -1.54
N LYS A 186 8.35 -2.53 -2.57
CA LYS A 186 7.81 -3.55 -3.49
C LYS A 186 7.91 -3.16 -4.95
N ASP A 187 8.19 -1.89 -5.25
CA ASP A 187 8.42 -1.38 -6.58
C ASP A 187 9.40 -0.20 -6.51
N ASN A 188 9.96 0.17 -7.65
CA ASN A 188 10.80 1.36 -7.75
C ASN A 188 9.91 2.60 -7.65
N PHE A 189 10.28 3.52 -6.78
CA PHE A 189 9.54 4.75 -6.53
C PHE A 189 10.50 5.92 -6.32
N HIS A 190 10.18 7.05 -6.93
CA HIS A 190 10.94 8.28 -6.75
C HIS A 190 9.99 9.46 -6.61
N PHE A 191 9.95 10.07 -5.43
CA PHE A 191 8.92 11.05 -5.09
C PHE A 191 8.96 12.29 -5.98
N GLU A 192 10.13 12.93 -6.15
CA GLU A 192 10.22 14.14 -6.98
C GLU A 192 9.84 13.88 -8.43
N ALA A 193 10.29 12.75 -9.01
CA ALA A 193 9.98 12.36 -10.38
C ALA A 193 8.49 11.99 -10.55
N SER A 194 7.85 11.40 -9.54
CA SER A 194 6.44 11.00 -9.60
C SER A 194 5.47 12.17 -9.74
N GLY A 195 5.88 13.36 -9.32
CA GLY A 195 5.04 14.54 -9.35
C GLY A 195 3.96 14.60 -8.28
N LEU A 196 3.92 13.66 -7.34
CA LEU A 196 2.97 13.64 -6.22
C LEU A 196 3.14 14.85 -5.31
N ASP A 197 2.03 15.31 -4.70
CA ASP A 197 2.09 16.25 -3.59
C ASP A 197 2.28 15.52 -2.26
N TYR A 198 1.67 14.33 -2.12
CA TYR A 198 1.70 13.55 -0.88
C TYR A 198 1.79 12.05 -1.17
N ALA A 199 2.63 11.37 -0.38
CA ALA A 199 2.79 9.92 -0.36
C ALA A 199 2.83 9.41 1.08
N VAL A 200 2.32 8.20 1.36
CA VAL A 200 2.28 7.62 2.70
C VAL A 200 2.88 6.22 2.74
N CYS A 201 3.48 5.88 3.86
CA CYS A 201 4.09 4.59 4.12
C CYS A 201 3.64 4.01 5.45
N SER A 202 3.51 2.68 5.50
CA SER A 202 3.31 1.92 6.72
C SER A 202 4.42 0.90 6.91
N GLY A 203 5.14 0.96 8.03
CA GLY A 203 6.36 0.18 8.25
C GLY A 203 6.17 -1.33 8.17
N HIS A 204 5.04 -1.85 8.67
CA HIS A 204 4.76 -3.28 8.60
C HIS A 204 4.58 -3.82 7.17
N LYS A 205 4.37 -2.97 6.18
CA LYS A 205 4.32 -3.36 4.76
C LYS A 205 5.71 -3.49 4.14
N LEU A 206 6.71 -2.85 4.78
CA LEU A 206 8.13 -2.91 4.40
C LEU A 206 8.89 -4.02 5.14
N GLY A 207 8.30 -4.65 6.16
CA GLY A 207 8.99 -5.54 7.07
C GLY A 207 9.74 -4.82 8.20
N ALA A 208 9.37 -3.58 8.51
CA ALA A 208 9.71 -2.84 9.71
C ALA A 208 8.71 -3.11 10.85
N LEU A 209 8.91 -2.51 12.02
CA LEU A 209 7.98 -2.62 13.14
C LEU A 209 6.61 -2.03 12.80
N THR A 210 5.55 -2.69 13.31
CA THR A 210 4.21 -2.12 13.36
C THR A 210 4.18 -0.85 14.20
N GLY A 211 3.21 0.04 13.98
CA GLY A 211 3.13 1.31 14.71
C GLY A 211 4.22 2.31 14.30
N SER A 212 4.76 2.17 13.10
CA SER A 212 5.69 3.11 12.47
C SER A 212 5.30 3.36 11.02
N GLY A 213 5.52 4.56 10.55
CA GLY A 213 5.29 4.99 9.19
C GLY A 213 5.81 6.39 8.95
N PHE A 214 5.63 6.88 7.74
CA PHE A 214 5.98 8.26 7.38
C PHE A 214 5.07 8.78 6.27
N VAL A 215 5.05 10.09 6.16
CA VAL A 215 4.50 10.83 5.03
C VAL A 215 5.65 11.54 4.32
N ILE A 216 5.60 11.57 3.00
CA ILE A 216 6.37 12.50 2.19
C ILE A 216 5.39 13.55 1.68
N ALA A 217 5.65 14.82 1.96
CA ALA A 217 4.84 15.94 1.53
C ALA A 217 5.71 16.96 0.76
N ARG A 218 5.27 17.39 -0.40
CA ARG A 218 6.03 18.34 -1.22
C ARG A 218 6.22 19.69 -0.52
N GLU A 219 5.20 20.13 0.21
CA GLU A 219 5.18 21.40 0.95
C GLU A 219 4.71 21.18 2.40
N PRO A 220 5.52 20.51 3.26
CA PRO A 220 5.08 20.14 4.60
C PRO A 220 4.75 21.35 5.49
N ALA A 221 5.40 22.48 5.26
CA ALA A 221 5.15 23.72 6.02
C ALA A 221 3.71 24.26 5.87
N ARG A 222 2.95 23.79 4.87
CA ARG A 222 1.55 24.15 4.68
C ARG A 222 0.57 23.20 5.39
N LEU A 223 1.07 22.14 6.01
CA LEU A 223 0.21 21.17 6.69
C LEU A 223 -0.15 21.64 8.10
N LEU A 224 -1.41 21.38 8.47
CA LEU A 224 -1.88 21.54 9.85
C LEU A 224 -1.54 20.27 10.65
N PRO A 225 -1.18 20.38 11.94
CA PRO A 225 -1.00 19.19 12.78
C PRO A 225 -2.32 18.47 13.03
N LEU A 226 -2.30 17.14 12.95
CA LEU A 226 -3.41 16.29 13.38
C LEU A 226 -3.26 15.90 14.86
N VAL A 227 -2.05 15.52 15.27
CA VAL A 227 -1.71 15.19 16.65
C VAL A 227 -0.97 16.36 17.27
N PHE A 228 -1.65 17.09 18.15
CA PHE A 228 -1.08 18.28 18.78
C PHE A 228 0.01 17.92 19.79
N GLY A 229 1.03 18.75 19.87
CA GLY A 229 2.15 18.57 20.78
C GLY A 229 3.09 19.75 20.77
N SER A 230 4.39 19.51 20.94
CA SER A 230 5.44 20.52 20.89
C SER A 230 6.13 20.54 19.51
N THR A 231 7.45 20.54 19.48
CA THR A 231 8.26 20.72 18.29
C THR A 231 8.58 19.42 17.52
N GLN A 232 8.09 18.28 18.00
CA GLN A 232 8.31 16.99 17.36
C GLN A 232 7.81 17.02 15.90
N GLU A 233 8.57 16.38 15.02
CA GLU A 233 8.30 16.37 13.58
C GLU A 233 8.03 17.81 13.04
N ARG A 234 8.80 18.76 13.50
CA ARG A 234 8.69 20.20 13.14
C ARG A 234 7.30 20.78 13.44
N GLY A 235 6.65 20.29 14.51
CA GLY A 235 5.31 20.70 14.93
C GLY A 235 4.17 20.02 14.18
N LEU A 236 4.46 19.14 13.22
CA LEU A 236 3.44 18.46 12.42
C LEU A 236 2.82 17.27 13.17
N ARG A 237 3.61 16.58 13.99
CA ARG A 237 3.13 15.40 14.72
C ARG A 237 3.70 15.36 16.13
N GLY A 238 2.90 15.76 17.10
CA GLY A 238 3.28 15.81 18.52
C GLY A 238 3.44 14.44 19.16
N GLY A 239 4.06 14.42 20.35
CA GLY A 239 4.37 13.21 21.13
C GLY A 239 5.78 12.70 20.87
N THR A 240 6.34 12.02 21.89
CA THR A 240 7.68 11.43 21.80
C THR A 240 7.77 10.48 20.61
N GLN A 241 8.78 10.68 19.76
CA GLN A 241 8.95 9.89 18.56
C GLN A 241 9.22 8.41 18.89
N ASN A 242 8.62 7.51 18.11
CA ASN A 242 8.91 6.08 18.13
C ASN A 242 10.24 5.81 17.42
N TYR A 243 11.36 6.18 18.06
CA TYR A 243 12.68 6.07 17.41
C TYR A 243 13.05 4.63 17.02
N LEU A 244 12.64 3.61 17.78
CA LEU A 244 12.88 2.22 17.37
C LEU A 244 12.10 1.87 16.09
N GLY A 245 10.86 2.28 15.99
CA GLY A 245 10.07 2.15 14.75
C GLY A 245 10.72 2.88 13.59
N ILE A 246 11.17 4.11 13.79
CA ILE A 246 11.84 4.95 12.77
C ILE A 246 13.17 4.31 12.32
N GLU A 247 13.97 3.83 13.26
CA GLU A 247 15.22 3.13 12.96
C GLU A 247 14.96 1.88 12.09
N THR A 248 13.91 1.11 12.40
CA THR A 248 13.56 -0.08 11.61
C THR A 248 13.03 0.26 10.22
N LEU A 249 12.35 1.40 10.05
CA LEU A 249 11.96 1.90 8.72
C LEU A 249 13.20 2.14 7.84
N ALA A 250 14.20 2.85 8.36
CA ALA A 250 15.43 3.13 7.63
C ALA A 250 16.19 1.83 7.25
N VAL A 251 16.25 0.85 8.16
CA VAL A 251 16.85 -0.45 7.88
C VAL A 251 16.10 -1.19 6.78
N ALA A 252 14.77 -1.22 6.83
CA ALA A 252 13.95 -1.90 5.82
C ALA A 252 14.04 -1.22 4.45
N VAL A 253 14.07 0.11 4.42
CA VAL A 253 14.24 0.90 3.18
C VAL A 253 15.60 0.62 2.54
N LYS A 254 16.66 0.59 3.34
CA LYS A 254 18.01 0.27 2.86
C LYS A 254 18.11 -1.18 2.35
N ASP A 255 17.52 -2.13 3.06
CA ASP A 255 17.44 -3.53 2.63
C ASP A 255 16.76 -3.65 1.25
N PHE A 256 15.65 -2.93 1.04
CA PHE A 256 15.00 -2.88 -0.26
C PHE A 256 15.92 -2.29 -1.33
N GLN A 257 16.56 -1.16 -1.07
CA GLN A 257 17.47 -0.51 -2.02
C GLN A 257 18.58 -1.46 -2.48
N GLU A 258 19.20 -2.18 -1.53
CA GLU A 258 20.28 -3.14 -1.80
C GLU A 258 19.81 -4.39 -2.57
N ASN A 259 18.52 -4.75 -2.45
CA ASN A 259 17.94 -5.97 -3.01
C ASN A 259 16.94 -5.73 -4.17
N SER A 260 16.68 -4.48 -4.58
CA SER A 260 15.66 -4.13 -5.57
C SER A 260 15.86 -4.81 -6.94
N ALA A 261 17.08 -5.13 -7.32
CA ALA A 261 17.38 -5.90 -8.53
C ALA A 261 16.68 -7.28 -8.56
N LYS A 262 16.35 -7.85 -7.39
CA LYS A 262 15.61 -9.13 -7.29
C LYS A 262 14.14 -9.00 -7.70
N LEU A 263 13.60 -7.80 -7.88
CA LEU A 263 12.24 -7.58 -8.40
C LEU A 263 12.04 -8.26 -9.76
N VAL A 264 13.04 -8.24 -10.63
CA VAL A 264 12.97 -8.88 -11.95
C VAL A 264 12.75 -10.37 -11.80
N GLN A 265 13.59 -11.04 -10.98
CA GLN A 265 13.49 -12.49 -10.74
C GLN A 265 12.17 -12.88 -10.07
N LEU A 266 11.69 -12.05 -9.11
CA LEU A 266 10.41 -12.29 -8.46
C LEU A 266 9.24 -12.17 -9.44
N LYS A 267 9.27 -11.17 -10.35
CA LYS A 267 8.28 -11.00 -11.41
C LYS A 267 8.27 -12.18 -12.37
N GLU A 268 9.44 -12.64 -12.82
CA GLU A 268 9.58 -13.79 -13.71
C GLU A 268 9.02 -15.06 -13.06
N ALA A 269 9.34 -15.30 -11.79
CA ALA A 269 8.82 -16.42 -11.03
C ALA A 269 7.28 -16.39 -10.91
N LYS A 270 6.70 -15.22 -10.65
CA LYS A 270 5.25 -15.02 -10.63
C LYS A 270 4.61 -15.33 -11.99
N LEU A 271 5.17 -14.80 -13.07
CA LEU A 271 4.61 -15.02 -14.42
C LEU A 271 4.69 -16.48 -14.83
N ALA A 272 5.79 -17.18 -14.51
CA ALA A 272 5.92 -18.62 -14.74
C ALA A 272 4.88 -19.43 -13.94
N PHE A 273 4.62 -19.04 -12.69
CA PHE A 273 3.56 -19.64 -11.87
C PHE A 273 2.18 -19.42 -12.49
N GLU A 274 1.85 -18.21 -12.91
CA GLU A 274 0.57 -17.89 -13.54
C GLU A 274 0.35 -18.68 -14.83
N ASP A 275 1.37 -18.81 -15.66
CA ASP A 275 1.34 -19.59 -16.90
C ASP A 275 1.13 -21.11 -16.62
N ASP A 276 1.86 -21.65 -15.66
CA ASP A 276 1.70 -23.05 -15.22
C ASP A 276 0.30 -23.35 -14.68
N MET A 277 -0.25 -22.43 -13.88
CA MET A 277 -1.61 -22.56 -13.35
C MET A 277 -2.67 -22.47 -14.46
N LYS A 278 -2.50 -21.55 -15.44
CA LYS A 278 -3.42 -21.45 -16.58
C LYS A 278 -3.38 -22.67 -17.50
N LYS A 279 -2.20 -23.27 -17.72
CA LYS A 279 -2.08 -24.53 -18.46
C LYS A 279 -2.81 -25.67 -17.78
N ALA A 280 -2.70 -25.76 -16.46
CA ALA A 280 -3.40 -26.80 -15.69
C ALA A 280 -4.92 -26.56 -15.60
N PHE A 281 -5.33 -25.28 -15.54
CA PHE A 281 -6.72 -24.86 -15.35
C PHE A 281 -7.09 -23.75 -16.34
N PRO A 282 -7.52 -24.04 -17.57
CA PRO A 282 -7.79 -23.05 -18.62
C PRO A 282 -8.83 -21.99 -18.23
N HIS A 283 -9.76 -22.29 -17.32
CA HIS A 283 -10.79 -21.37 -16.83
C HIS A 283 -10.34 -20.54 -15.63
N LEU A 284 -9.09 -20.68 -15.17
CA LEU A 284 -8.55 -19.87 -14.09
C LEU A 284 -8.49 -18.40 -14.51
N LEU A 285 -9.07 -17.53 -13.67
CA LEU A 285 -8.93 -16.09 -13.83
C LEU A 285 -7.67 -15.62 -13.09
N ILE A 286 -6.85 -14.84 -13.77
CA ILE A 286 -5.79 -14.04 -13.16
C ILE A 286 -6.24 -12.58 -13.25
N VAL A 287 -6.56 -11.99 -12.11
CA VAL A 287 -7.12 -10.64 -12.06
C VAL A 287 -6.06 -9.61 -12.42
N GLY A 288 -6.39 -8.72 -13.35
CA GLY A 288 -5.50 -7.65 -13.80
C GLY A 288 -4.26 -8.14 -14.57
N GLN A 289 -4.29 -9.34 -15.18
CA GLN A 289 -3.13 -9.93 -15.87
C GLN A 289 -2.55 -9.03 -16.97
N ASP A 290 -3.39 -8.23 -17.63
CA ASP A 290 -3.02 -7.38 -18.76
C ASP A 290 -2.55 -5.98 -18.33
N ALA A 291 -2.60 -5.69 -17.04
CA ALA A 291 -2.08 -4.45 -16.45
C ALA A 291 -0.67 -4.61 -15.88
N PRO A 292 0.11 -3.53 -15.73
CA PRO A 292 1.29 -3.52 -14.88
C PRO A 292 0.93 -3.91 -13.44
N ARG A 293 1.68 -4.86 -12.86
CA ARG A 293 1.43 -5.36 -11.50
C ARG A 293 2.71 -5.47 -10.68
N LEU A 294 2.58 -5.34 -9.37
CA LEU A 294 3.67 -5.59 -8.42
C LEU A 294 4.33 -6.95 -8.68
N ALA A 295 5.63 -6.99 -8.56
CA ALA A 295 6.45 -8.15 -8.92
C ALA A 295 6.02 -9.45 -8.20
N GLY A 296 5.68 -9.35 -6.92
CA GLY A 296 5.35 -10.52 -6.08
C GLY A 296 3.86 -10.74 -5.84
N THR A 297 2.94 -9.99 -6.47
CA THR A 297 1.50 -10.08 -6.19
C THR A 297 0.74 -10.69 -7.35
N THR A 298 -0.07 -11.72 -7.07
CA THR A 298 -1.08 -12.25 -7.98
C THR A 298 -2.38 -12.52 -7.24
N LEU A 299 -3.50 -12.26 -7.89
CA LEU A 299 -4.86 -12.57 -7.42
C LEU A 299 -5.49 -13.52 -8.43
N ILE A 300 -5.76 -14.75 -8.02
CA ILE A 300 -6.27 -15.80 -8.90
C ILE A 300 -7.58 -16.38 -8.36
N GLY A 301 -8.47 -16.78 -9.25
CA GLY A 301 -9.74 -17.40 -8.89
C GLY A 301 -10.16 -18.47 -9.89
N TYR A 302 -10.82 -19.50 -9.40
CA TYR A 302 -11.42 -20.54 -10.25
C TYR A 302 -12.94 -20.49 -10.12
N PRO A 303 -13.69 -20.46 -11.25
CA PRO A 303 -15.15 -20.34 -11.20
C PRO A 303 -15.80 -21.41 -10.32
N GLY A 304 -16.70 -20.97 -9.43
CA GLY A 304 -17.47 -21.86 -8.56
C GLY A 304 -16.74 -22.45 -7.35
N ILE A 305 -15.44 -22.24 -7.19
CA ILE A 305 -14.69 -22.67 -6.00
C ILE A 305 -14.55 -21.50 -5.02
N HIS A 306 -14.90 -21.73 -3.75
CA HIS A 306 -14.76 -20.71 -2.72
C HIS A 306 -13.29 -20.52 -2.30
N GLY A 307 -12.83 -19.25 -2.26
CA GLY A 307 -11.46 -18.91 -1.86
C GLY A 307 -11.10 -19.37 -0.45
N GLN A 308 -12.03 -19.33 0.50
CA GLN A 308 -11.80 -19.86 1.85
C GLN A 308 -11.51 -21.36 1.86
N ALA A 309 -12.16 -22.17 1.00
CA ALA A 309 -11.86 -23.59 0.90
C ALA A 309 -10.44 -23.83 0.39
N ILE A 310 -10.00 -23.03 -0.59
CA ILE A 310 -8.61 -23.04 -1.07
C ILE A 310 -7.64 -22.58 0.02
N GLN A 311 -7.96 -21.54 0.75
CA GLN A 311 -7.14 -21.03 1.85
C GLN A 311 -6.92 -22.12 2.92
N ILE A 312 -7.99 -22.80 3.35
CA ILE A 312 -7.92 -23.89 4.34
C ILE A 312 -7.05 -25.05 3.82
N GLU A 313 -7.21 -25.43 2.55
CA GLU A 313 -6.42 -26.49 1.95
C GLU A 313 -4.92 -26.11 1.88
N LEU A 314 -4.58 -24.88 1.52
CA LEU A 314 -3.20 -24.38 1.53
C LEU A 314 -2.62 -24.31 2.94
N GLU A 315 -3.40 -23.85 3.92
CA GLU A 315 -2.98 -23.76 5.31
C GLU A 315 -2.68 -25.13 5.90
N SER A 316 -3.41 -26.18 5.49
CA SER A 316 -3.13 -27.57 5.90
C SER A 316 -1.74 -28.08 5.44
N HIS A 317 -1.13 -27.37 4.49
CA HIS A 317 0.22 -27.61 3.96
C HIS A 317 1.22 -26.52 4.39
N ASP A 318 0.95 -25.79 5.47
CA ASP A 318 1.77 -24.66 5.96
C ASP A 318 2.00 -23.55 4.94
N ILE A 319 1.02 -23.28 4.06
CA ILE A 319 1.03 -22.18 3.08
C ILE A 319 -0.06 -21.18 3.45
N PHE A 320 0.35 -19.97 3.82
CA PHE A 320 -0.55 -18.92 4.29
C PHE A 320 -0.79 -17.88 3.19
N VAL A 321 -2.03 -17.84 2.72
CA VAL A 321 -2.55 -16.88 1.73
C VAL A 321 -3.79 -16.20 2.29
N THR A 322 -4.33 -15.20 1.60
CA THR A 322 -5.59 -14.57 1.98
C THR A 322 -6.57 -14.52 0.82
N THR A 323 -7.86 -14.45 1.12
CA THR A 323 -8.90 -14.10 0.15
C THR A 323 -8.92 -12.56 -0.04
N SER A 324 -9.58 -12.05 -1.08
CA SER A 324 -9.73 -10.60 -1.27
C SER A 324 -10.59 -9.92 -0.19
N SER A 325 -11.39 -10.69 0.55
CA SER A 325 -12.37 -10.21 1.53
C SER A 325 -11.93 -10.33 2.98
N ALA A 326 -10.64 -10.26 3.28
CA ALA A 326 -10.07 -10.43 4.64
C ALA A 326 -10.64 -9.49 5.73
N CYS A 327 -11.53 -8.56 5.40
CA CYS A 327 -12.13 -7.61 6.35
C CYS A 327 -13.58 -7.92 6.73
N THR A 328 -14.21 -8.98 6.21
CA THR A 328 -15.61 -9.37 6.51
C THR A 328 -15.72 -10.87 6.82
N ASP A 329 -15.30 -11.25 8.03
CA ASP A 329 -15.15 -12.65 8.46
C ASP A 329 -16.45 -13.48 8.49
N ASN A 330 -17.62 -12.89 8.31
CA ASN A 330 -18.90 -13.58 8.50
C ASN A 330 -19.69 -13.91 7.23
N GLN A 331 -19.34 -13.33 6.08
CA GLN A 331 -19.91 -13.74 4.77
C GLN A 331 -18.89 -13.51 3.65
N PRO A 332 -18.55 -14.53 2.84
CA PRO A 332 -17.63 -14.38 1.72
C PRO A 332 -18.31 -13.57 0.61
N GLU A 333 -18.12 -12.26 0.62
CA GLU A 333 -18.57 -11.37 -0.46
C GLU A 333 -17.41 -11.07 -1.42
N THR A 334 -17.75 -10.86 -2.67
CA THR A 334 -16.82 -10.28 -3.65
C THR A 334 -16.39 -8.89 -3.18
N SER A 335 -15.09 -8.63 -3.15
CA SER A 335 -14.58 -7.33 -2.71
C SER A 335 -15.11 -6.18 -3.57
N ARG A 336 -15.11 -4.98 -2.99
CA ARG A 336 -15.49 -3.75 -3.71
C ARG A 336 -14.62 -3.55 -4.96
N VAL A 337 -13.32 -3.82 -4.86
CA VAL A 337 -12.38 -3.70 -5.98
C VAL A 337 -12.80 -4.59 -7.14
N LEU A 338 -13.09 -5.86 -6.88
CA LEU A 338 -13.52 -6.82 -7.90
C LEU A 338 -14.89 -6.47 -8.49
N LYS A 339 -15.83 -5.98 -7.66
CA LYS A 339 -17.15 -5.51 -8.13
C LYS A 339 -16.98 -4.32 -9.11
N VAL A 340 -16.10 -3.38 -8.81
CA VAL A 340 -15.79 -2.23 -9.69
C VAL A 340 -15.16 -2.69 -11.02
N MET A 341 -14.37 -3.75 -11.00
CA MET A 341 -13.78 -4.37 -12.21
C MET A 341 -14.77 -5.24 -12.98
N GLY A 342 -16.05 -5.30 -12.60
CA GLY A 342 -17.06 -6.12 -13.28
C GLY A 342 -16.94 -7.62 -13.03
N ILE A 343 -16.15 -8.06 -12.06
CA ILE A 343 -15.98 -9.47 -11.72
C ILE A 343 -17.20 -9.97 -10.95
N SER A 344 -17.85 -11.00 -11.49
CA SER A 344 -19.06 -11.58 -10.90
C SER A 344 -18.78 -12.28 -9.57
N ASP A 345 -19.80 -12.41 -8.71
CA ASP A 345 -19.72 -13.12 -7.43
C ASP A 345 -19.31 -14.58 -7.60
N HIS A 346 -19.67 -15.23 -8.71
CA HIS A 346 -19.31 -16.62 -9.02
C HIS A 346 -17.79 -16.85 -9.08
N ILE A 347 -17.02 -15.82 -9.46
CA ILE A 347 -15.56 -15.85 -9.49
C ILE A 347 -14.98 -15.10 -8.30
N GLY A 348 -15.53 -13.92 -8.00
CA GLY A 348 -14.98 -13.00 -6.99
C GLY A 348 -14.92 -13.57 -5.57
N ARG A 349 -15.85 -14.46 -5.21
CA ARG A 349 -15.82 -15.21 -3.94
C ARG A 349 -14.76 -16.32 -3.92
N GLY A 350 -14.26 -16.70 -5.08
CA GLY A 350 -13.30 -17.78 -5.27
C GLY A 350 -11.85 -17.34 -5.36
N VAL A 351 -11.58 -16.05 -5.28
CA VAL A 351 -10.21 -15.55 -5.44
C VAL A 351 -9.38 -15.74 -4.17
N ILE A 352 -8.11 -16.01 -4.38
CA ILE A 352 -7.05 -15.95 -3.37
C ILE A 352 -5.96 -15.02 -3.84
N ARG A 353 -5.41 -14.27 -2.89
CA ARG A 353 -4.23 -13.42 -3.12
C ARG A 353 -2.98 -14.12 -2.63
N ILE A 354 -1.99 -14.22 -3.51
CA ILE A 354 -0.64 -14.67 -3.21
C ILE A 354 0.27 -13.47 -3.34
N SER A 355 0.96 -13.10 -2.28
CA SER A 355 1.91 -12.00 -2.30
C SER A 355 3.20 -12.38 -1.59
N LEU A 356 4.30 -12.40 -2.35
CA LEU A 356 5.63 -12.78 -1.91
C LEU A 356 6.57 -11.56 -1.87
N GLY A 357 7.60 -11.63 -1.04
CA GLY A 357 8.64 -10.62 -0.91
C GLY A 357 9.93 -10.98 -1.66
N LEU A 358 10.90 -10.06 -1.67
CA LEU A 358 12.17 -10.18 -2.42
C LEU A 358 13.05 -11.37 -2.00
N SER A 359 12.90 -11.85 -0.76
CA SER A 359 13.63 -13.03 -0.27
C SER A 359 13.04 -14.36 -0.73
N GLN A 360 11.89 -14.31 -1.42
CA GLN A 360 11.16 -15.49 -1.91
C GLN A 360 11.21 -15.50 -3.44
N GLY A 361 11.03 -16.64 -4.07
CA GLY A 361 11.18 -16.76 -5.51
C GLY A 361 10.53 -18.00 -6.10
N SER A 362 11.13 -18.53 -7.17
CA SER A 362 10.57 -19.63 -7.98
C SER A 362 10.24 -20.88 -7.17
N SER A 363 11.05 -21.25 -6.19
CA SER A 363 10.82 -22.43 -5.33
C SER A 363 9.54 -22.27 -4.49
N HIS A 364 9.23 -21.08 -4.01
CA HIS A 364 8.01 -20.81 -3.25
C HIS A 364 6.77 -20.87 -4.15
N TYR A 365 6.84 -20.25 -5.34
CA TYR A 365 5.76 -20.34 -6.31
C TYR A 365 5.51 -21.78 -6.80
N ALA A 366 6.57 -22.58 -7.01
CA ALA A 366 6.44 -23.98 -7.40
C ALA A 366 5.74 -24.80 -6.31
N ALA A 367 6.12 -24.65 -5.05
CA ALA A 367 5.47 -25.32 -3.94
C ALA A 367 4.00 -24.92 -3.77
N ILE A 368 3.68 -23.64 -3.94
CA ILE A 368 2.29 -23.14 -3.93
C ILE A 368 1.51 -23.75 -5.10
N ALA A 369 2.08 -23.82 -6.30
CA ALA A 369 1.43 -24.38 -7.48
C ALA A 369 1.05 -25.85 -7.30
N GLU A 370 1.94 -26.68 -6.73
CA GLU A 370 1.66 -28.09 -6.46
C GLU A 370 0.42 -28.27 -5.58
N VAL A 371 0.38 -27.56 -4.45
CA VAL A 371 -0.75 -27.66 -3.52
C VAL A 371 -2.03 -27.11 -4.13
N LEU A 372 -1.96 -25.98 -4.85
CA LEU A 372 -3.10 -25.39 -5.54
C LEU A 372 -3.68 -26.31 -6.61
N LYS A 373 -2.85 -26.97 -7.41
CA LYS A 373 -3.32 -27.94 -8.42
C LYS A 373 -4.06 -29.09 -7.78
N SER A 374 -3.57 -29.61 -6.65
CA SER A 374 -4.25 -30.61 -5.86
C SER A 374 -5.59 -30.11 -5.32
N ALA A 375 -5.59 -28.93 -4.70
CA ALA A 375 -6.77 -28.32 -4.10
C ALA A 375 -7.87 -28.05 -5.15
N TYR A 376 -7.55 -27.43 -6.28
CA TYR A 376 -8.52 -27.17 -7.35
C TYR A 376 -9.06 -28.49 -7.94
N THR A 377 -8.21 -29.51 -8.15
CA THR A 377 -8.64 -30.82 -8.66
C THR A 377 -9.57 -31.50 -7.69
N LYS A 378 -9.33 -31.43 -6.38
CA LYS A 378 -10.17 -32.01 -5.34
C LYS A 378 -11.52 -31.29 -5.25
N LEU A 379 -11.50 -29.94 -5.16
CA LEU A 379 -12.69 -29.13 -4.92
C LEU A 379 -13.60 -29.03 -6.15
N SER A 380 -13.06 -29.08 -7.36
CA SER A 380 -13.87 -29.09 -8.59
C SER A 380 -14.75 -30.35 -8.71
N LYS A 381 -14.34 -31.49 -8.14
CA LYS A 381 -15.13 -32.71 -8.12
C LYS A 381 -16.33 -32.64 -7.17
N ILE A 382 -16.25 -31.81 -6.13
CA ILE A 382 -17.32 -31.65 -5.14
C ILE A 382 -18.47 -30.80 -5.69
N GLN A 383 -18.20 -29.91 -6.64
CA GLN A 383 -19.22 -29.06 -7.29
C GLN A 383 -20.10 -29.80 -8.30
N SER A 384 -19.78 -31.01 -8.66
CA SER A 384 -20.51 -31.79 -9.65
C SER A 384 -21.76 -32.49 -9.09
N PHE A 385 -22.24 -32.06 -7.89
CA PHE A 385 -23.45 -32.58 -7.26
C PHE A 385 -24.47 -31.50 -6.95
#